data_8a73ab1ae30079f39a0d9c68c88d3af3
#
_entry.id   8a73ab1ae30079f39a0d9c68c88d3af3
#
_cell.length_a   1.000
_cell.length_b   1.000
_cell.length_c   1.000
_cell.angle_alpha   90.00
_cell.angle_beta   90.00
_cell.angle_gamma   90.00
#
_symmetry.space_group_name_H-M   'P 1'
#
loop_
_entity.id
_entity.type
_entity.pdbx_description
1 polymer ?
#
loop_
_entity_poly.entity_id
_entity_poly.type
_entity_poly.pdbx_seq_one_letter_code
_entity_poly.pdbx_strand_id
1 'polypeptide(L)'
;MNVAETLDVLVRHMGFDPDDVEDRLRWLTLGGLAIVDVDEAIGIAAGRLHAVHYHRTRRPLSLADCVAVAAALTRSEPLATSDPALAATARDMGVSVIGLLDSQGARP
;
A
#
# COMPACT_ATOMS: atom_id res chain seq x y z
N MET A 1 -2.75 3.39 2.80
CA MET A 1 -3.85 2.84 1.94
C MET A 1 -3.78 3.52 0.58
N ASN A 2 -3.85 2.75 -0.47
CA ASN A 2 -3.97 3.30 -1.84
C ASN A 2 -5.45 3.57 -2.13
N VAL A 3 -5.84 4.84 -2.07
CA VAL A 3 -7.25 5.26 -2.24
C VAL A 3 -7.77 4.90 -3.62
N ALA A 4 -6.98 5.13 -4.68
CA ALA A 4 -7.40 4.88 -6.06
C ALA A 4 -7.68 3.39 -6.30
N GLU A 5 -6.78 2.52 -5.85
CA GLU A 5 -6.94 1.07 -5.98
C GLU A 5 -8.10 0.55 -5.13
N THR A 6 -8.26 1.06 -3.92
CA THR A 6 -9.38 0.69 -3.06
C THR A 6 -10.72 1.06 -3.70
N LEU A 7 -10.84 2.28 -4.22
CA LEU A 7 -12.03 2.72 -4.93
C LEU A 7 -12.30 1.84 -6.17
N ASP A 8 -11.28 1.61 -6.99
CA ASP A 8 -11.41 0.81 -8.22
C ASP A 8 -11.88 -0.61 -7.91
N VAL A 9 -11.26 -1.28 -6.95
CA VAL A 9 -11.63 -2.66 -6.56
C VAL A 9 -13.05 -2.73 -6.02
N LEU A 10 -13.43 -1.83 -5.12
CA LEU A 10 -14.76 -1.85 -4.53
C LEU A 10 -15.85 -1.56 -5.56
N VAL A 11 -15.62 -0.65 -6.48
CA VAL A 11 -16.59 -0.29 -7.52
C VAL A 11 -16.59 -1.33 -8.64
N ARG A 12 -15.43 -1.59 -9.24
CA ARG A 12 -15.34 -2.39 -10.47
C ARG A 12 -15.49 -3.89 -10.22
N HIS A 13 -14.91 -4.42 -9.13
CA HIS A 13 -14.98 -5.85 -8.84
C HIS A 13 -16.11 -6.24 -7.89
N MET A 14 -16.43 -5.39 -6.93
CA MET A 14 -17.44 -5.70 -5.90
C MET A 14 -18.79 -5.02 -6.14
N GLY A 15 -18.90 -4.14 -7.12
CA GLY A 15 -20.15 -3.52 -7.55
C GLY A 15 -20.71 -2.45 -6.60
N PHE A 16 -19.89 -1.89 -5.72
CA PHE A 16 -20.33 -0.78 -4.86
C PHE A 16 -20.51 0.51 -5.65
N ASP A 17 -21.44 1.36 -5.21
CA ASP A 17 -21.60 2.70 -5.75
C ASP A 17 -20.40 3.58 -5.37
N PRO A 18 -19.79 4.32 -6.33
CA PRO A 18 -18.63 5.17 -6.05
C PRO A 18 -18.88 6.21 -4.95
N ASP A 19 -20.06 6.83 -4.94
CA ASP A 19 -20.41 7.84 -3.93
C ASP A 19 -20.48 7.24 -2.53
N ASP A 20 -21.00 6.01 -2.41
CA ASP A 20 -21.04 5.28 -1.14
C ASP A 20 -19.64 4.93 -0.65
N VAL A 21 -18.72 4.55 -1.54
CA VAL A 21 -17.33 4.29 -1.19
C VAL A 21 -16.63 5.57 -0.71
N GLU A 22 -16.82 6.69 -1.40
CA GLU A 22 -16.28 7.99 -0.97
C GLU A 22 -16.80 8.40 0.40
N ASP A 23 -18.09 8.24 0.65
CA ASP A 23 -18.70 8.56 1.94
C ASP A 23 -18.11 7.72 3.06
N ARG A 24 -17.91 6.43 2.84
CA ARG A 24 -17.28 5.54 3.82
C ARG A 24 -15.82 5.90 4.08
N LEU A 25 -15.05 6.27 3.06
CA LEU A 25 -13.68 6.78 3.24
C LEU A 25 -13.68 8.06 4.07
N ARG A 26 -14.64 8.95 3.84
CA ARG A 26 -14.80 10.18 4.63
C ARG A 26 -15.12 9.88 6.09
N TRP A 27 -15.97 8.89 6.37
CA TRP A 27 -16.23 8.41 7.72
C TRP A 27 -14.96 7.89 8.40
N LEU A 28 -14.15 7.12 7.69
CA LEU A 28 -12.88 6.60 8.22
C LEU A 28 -11.89 7.73 8.54
N THR A 29 -11.80 8.76 7.70
CA THR A 29 -10.93 9.92 7.97
C THR A 29 -11.42 10.73 9.16
N LEU A 30 -12.71 10.89 9.35
CA LEU A 30 -13.27 11.50 10.55
C LEU A 30 -12.98 10.67 11.80
N GLY A 31 -12.90 9.35 11.68
CA GLY A 31 -12.54 8.43 12.76
C GLY A 31 -11.04 8.33 13.04
N GLY A 32 -10.20 9.09 12.34
CA GLY A 32 -8.76 9.16 12.58
C GLY A 32 -7.86 8.49 11.53
N LEU A 33 -8.42 7.91 10.46
CA LEU A 33 -7.61 7.43 9.34
C LEU A 33 -7.01 8.63 8.60
N ALA A 34 -5.68 8.69 8.51
CA ALA A 34 -4.98 9.71 7.73
C ALA A 34 -4.72 9.21 6.31
N ILE A 35 -5.02 10.04 5.32
CA ILE A 35 -4.63 9.83 3.93
C ILE A 35 -3.39 10.68 3.68
N VAL A 36 -2.28 10.03 3.32
CA VAL A 36 -0.98 10.68 3.12
C VAL A 36 -0.80 11.03 1.65
N ASP A 37 -0.45 12.28 1.38
CA ASP A 37 -0.12 12.73 0.05
C ASP A 37 1.22 12.16 -0.40
N VAL A 38 1.32 11.86 -1.70
CA VAL A 38 2.58 11.48 -2.35
C VAL A 38 3.26 12.75 -2.84
N ASP A 39 4.29 13.16 -2.13
CA ASP A 39 5.11 14.31 -2.52
C ASP A 39 6.28 13.89 -3.43
N GLU A 40 7.07 14.86 -3.88
CA GLU A 40 8.23 14.62 -4.73
C GLU A 40 9.26 13.68 -4.08
N ALA A 41 9.53 13.84 -2.80
CA ALA A 41 10.50 13.02 -2.08
C ALA A 41 10.06 11.55 -2.01
N ILE A 42 8.79 11.30 -1.71
CA ILE A 42 8.21 9.95 -1.71
C ILE A 42 8.23 9.36 -3.13
N GLY A 43 7.89 10.15 -4.15
CA GLY A 43 7.93 9.71 -5.54
C GLY A 43 9.33 9.29 -6.00
N ILE A 44 10.35 10.07 -5.69
CA ILE A 44 11.75 9.75 -6.00
C ILE A 44 12.18 8.47 -5.25
N ALA A 45 11.90 8.38 -3.97
CA ALA A 45 12.25 7.20 -3.18
C ALA A 45 11.56 5.94 -3.70
N ALA A 46 10.29 6.02 -4.07
CA ALA A 46 9.53 4.91 -4.63
C ALA A 46 10.10 4.44 -5.98
N GLY A 47 10.46 5.36 -6.86
CA GLY A 47 11.10 5.04 -8.14
C GLY A 47 12.44 4.35 -7.96
N ARG A 48 13.27 4.81 -7.04
CA ARG A 48 14.54 4.15 -6.70
C ARG A 48 14.35 2.75 -6.13
N LEU A 49 13.38 2.58 -5.23
CA LEU A 49 13.04 1.26 -4.68
C LEU A 49 12.63 0.28 -5.78
N HIS A 50 11.77 0.71 -6.68
CA HIS A 50 11.32 -0.12 -7.79
C HIS A 50 12.47 -0.52 -8.71
N ALA A 51 13.36 0.42 -9.06
CA ALA A 51 14.51 0.16 -9.91
C ALA A 51 15.47 -0.88 -9.30
N VAL A 52 15.64 -0.89 -7.98
CA VAL A 52 16.55 -1.81 -7.26
C VAL A 52 15.90 -3.16 -6.97
N HIS A 53 14.66 -3.17 -6.51
CA HIS A 53 14.02 -4.36 -5.95
C HIS A 53 13.08 -5.09 -6.89
N TYR A 54 12.58 -4.43 -7.94
CA TYR A 54 11.66 -5.08 -8.86
C TYR A 54 12.30 -6.27 -9.58
N HIS A 55 11.58 -7.38 -9.60
CA HIS A 55 11.87 -8.50 -10.49
C HIS A 55 10.57 -9.15 -10.91
N ARG A 56 10.40 -9.34 -12.21
CA ARG A 56 9.17 -9.83 -12.83
C ARG A 56 8.58 -11.09 -12.17
N THR A 57 9.41 -12.03 -11.77
CA THR A 57 8.98 -13.32 -11.21
C THR A 57 9.34 -13.48 -9.73
N ARG A 58 10.53 -13.02 -9.32
CA ARG A 58 11.01 -13.19 -7.93
C ARG A 58 10.49 -12.14 -6.97
N ARG A 59 10.26 -10.92 -7.46
CA ARG A 59 9.74 -9.80 -6.66
C ARG A 59 8.87 -8.88 -7.51
N PRO A 60 7.65 -9.28 -7.81
CA PRO A 60 6.73 -8.52 -8.66
C PRO A 60 6.10 -7.35 -7.87
N LEU A 61 6.84 -6.26 -7.74
CA LEU A 61 6.40 -5.05 -7.06
C LEU A 61 5.75 -4.08 -8.04
N SER A 62 4.64 -3.48 -7.66
CA SER A 62 4.11 -2.31 -8.37
C SER A 62 4.80 -1.02 -7.90
N LEU A 63 4.68 0.06 -8.68
CA LEU A 63 5.10 1.38 -8.23
C LEU A 63 4.30 1.83 -6.99
N ALA A 64 3.02 1.50 -6.92
CA ALA A 64 2.18 1.78 -5.76
C ALA A 64 2.70 1.10 -4.48
N ASP A 65 3.18 -0.14 -4.59
CA ASP A 65 3.82 -0.85 -3.47
C ASP A 65 5.07 -0.12 -2.99
N CYS A 66 5.89 0.35 -3.94
CA CYS A 66 7.08 1.13 -3.61
C CYS A 66 6.75 2.49 -2.97
N VAL A 67 5.66 3.13 -3.39
CA VAL A 67 5.14 4.34 -2.72
C VAL A 67 4.75 4.04 -1.28
N ALA A 68 4.09 2.92 -1.02
CA ALA A 68 3.71 2.53 0.33
C ALA A 68 4.93 2.31 1.24
N VAL A 69 5.97 1.63 0.74
CA VAL A 69 7.23 1.45 1.48
C VAL A 69 7.93 2.79 1.73
N ALA A 70 8.04 3.63 0.71
CA ALA A 70 8.67 4.95 0.84
C ALA A 70 7.93 5.84 1.84
N ALA A 71 6.61 5.84 1.82
CA ALA A 71 5.80 6.57 2.79
C ALA A 71 6.00 6.07 4.22
N ALA A 72 6.02 4.74 4.43
CA ALA A 72 6.28 4.13 5.72
C ALA A 72 7.67 4.49 6.26
N LEU A 73 8.70 4.46 5.41
CA LEU A 73 10.06 4.89 5.77
C LEU A 73 10.10 6.35 6.19
N THR A 74 9.52 7.24 5.39
CA THR A 74 9.51 8.68 5.64
C THR A 74 8.82 9.02 6.96
N ARG A 75 7.76 8.28 7.29
CA ARG A 75 6.96 8.51 8.50
C ARG A 75 7.41 7.68 9.70
N SER A 76 8.39 6.81 9.54
CA SER A 76 8.82 5.86 10.57
C SER A 76 7.66 5.04 11.14
N GLU A 77 6.76 4.59 10.26
CA GLU A 77 5.56 3.83 10.62
C GLU A 77 5.66 2.40 10.07
N PRO A 78 5.00 1.43 10.72
CA PRO A 78 4.94 0.07 10.18
C PRO A 78 4.05 0.00 8.94
N LEU A 79 4.34 -0.96 8.07
CA LEU A 79 3.55 -1.27 6.88
C LEU A 79 2.69 -2.50 7.13
N ALA A 80 1.38 -2.38 6.93
CA ALA A 80 0.45 -3.50 7.00
C ALA A 80 0.17 -4.03 5.58
N THR A 81 0.42 -5.31 5.35
CA THR A 81 0.20 -5.93 4.04
C THR A 81 -0.02 -7.44 4.16
N SER A 82 -0.74 -8.01 3.19
CA SER A 82 -0.84 -9.46 2.96
C SER A 82 0.07 -9.92 1.80
N ASP A 83 0.68 -9.00 1.05
CA ASP A 83 1.52 -9.30 -0.10
C ASP A 83 2.93 -9.72 0.32
N PRO A 84 3.40 -10.94 -0.03
CA PRO A 84 4.72 -11.41 0.34
C PRO A 84 5.88 -10.60 -0.25
N ALA A 85 5.75 -10.14 -1.51
CA ALA A 85 6.80 -9.37 -2.18
C ALA A 85 6.95 -7.98 -1.54
N LEU A 86 5.83 -7.35 -1.23
CA LEU A 86 5.81 -6.06 -0.54
C LEU A 86 6.36 -6.19 0.89
N ALA A 87 5.96 -7.21 1.62
CA ALA A 87 6.46 -7.47 2.97
C ALA A 87 7.98 -7.71 2.98
N ALA A 88 8.50 -8.51 2.04
CA ALA A 88 9.92 -8.77 1.91
C ALA A 88 10.71 -7.48 1.62
N THR A 89 10.21 -6.66 0.70
CA THR A 89 10.83 -5.38 0.35
C THR A 89 10.85 -4.42 1.54
N ALA A 90 9.73 -4.31 2.25
CA ALA A 90 9.64 -3.47 3.44
C ALA A 90 10.67 -3.90 4.51
N ARG A 91 10.78 -5.19 4.78
CA ARG A 91 11.76 -5.74 5.72
C ARG A 91 13.20 -5.47 5.29
N ASP A 92 13.52 -5.65 4.01
CA ASP A 92 14.85 -5.35 3.46
C ASP A 92 15.21 -3.87 3.62
N MET A 93 14.21 -3.00 3.62
CA MET A 93 14.40 -1.55 3.84
C MET A 93 14.35 -1.15 5.31
N GLY A 94 14.22 -2.09 6.24
CA GLY A 94 14.15 -1.82 7.67
C GLY A 94 12.79 -1.32 8.17
N VAL A 95 11.74 -1.46 7.36
CA VAL A 95 10.36 -1.13 7.77
C VAL A 95 9.75 -2.32 8.51
N SER A 96 9.17 -2.06 9.67
CA SER A 96 8.40 -3.07 10.39
C SER A 96 7.14 -3.45 9.61
N VAL A 97 6.85 -4.74 9.52
CA VAL A 97 5.69 -5.25 8.78
C VAL A 97 4.66 -5.83 9.73
N ILE A 98 3.41 -5.39 9.57
CA ILE A 98 2.25 -6.03 10.16
C ILE A 98 1.65 -6.95 9.09
N GLY A 99 1.89 -8.26 9.21
CA GLY A 99 1.38 -9.24 8.26
C GLY A 99 -0.13 -9.41 8.39
N LEU A 100 -0.85 -9.08 7.35
CA LEU A 100 -2.29 -9.32 7.25
C LEU A 100 -2.54 -10.72 6.67
N LEU A 101 -3.69 -11.32 7.00
CA LEU A 101 -4.11 -12.56 6.39
C LEU A 101 -4.50 -12.33 4.92
N ASP A 102 -4.04 -13.19 4.04
CA ASP A 102 -4.52 -13.24 2.66
C ASP A 102 -5.87 -13.97 2.58
N SER A 103 -6.39 -14.12 1.35
CA SER A 103 -7.67 -14.83 1.10
C SER A 103 -7.65 -16.31 1.49
N GLN A 104 -6.47 -16.89 1.71
CA GLN A 104 -6.28 -18.29 2.11
C GLN A 104 -5.89 -18.43 3.58
N GLY A 105 -5.85 -17.33 4.33
CA GLY A 105 -5.52 -17.31 5.74
C GLY A 105 -4.03 -17.37 6.05
N ALA A 106 -3.16 -17.13 5.07
CA ALA A 106 -1.71 -17.05 5.26
C ALA A 106 -1.25 -15.60 5.52
N ARG A 107 -0.10 -15.45 6.22
CA ARG A 107 0.58 -14.16 6.44
C ARG A 107 1.91 -14.15 5.69
N PRO A 108 2.30 -13.01 5.16
CA PRO A 108 3.61 -12.87 4.53
C PRO A 108 4.76 -12.90 5.53
#